data_d8bccc35a3044befaefefd7c97a7b86f
#
_entry.id   d8bccc35a3044befaefefd7c97a7b86f
#
_cell.length_a   1.000
_cell.length_b   1.000
_cell.length_c   1.000
_cell.angle_alpha   90.00
_cell.angle_beta   90.00
_cell.angle_gamma   90.00
#
_symmetry.space_group_name_H-M   'P 1'
#
loop_
_entity.id
_entity.type
_entity.pdbx_description
1 polymer ?
#
loop_
_entity_poly.entity_id
_entity_poly.type
_entity_poly.pdbx_seq_one_letter_code
_entity_poly.pdbx_strand_id
1 'polypeptide(L)'
;MALPVLVIGRSGSGKTYSLKNFKPEEIGVISVEKGRLPFKSEIKVIRIKSFDSAEASPAQINVARYSWIKSVIKQCKTKSIVIDDSQYLLANELFDRANEKGYDKFTNMAANFRDLIHFVNELEDDDKIVYFLHHSELDGDGREKVKTIGKMLDEKLCVEGCFDVVLYCQDNKFFTQANGQSVAKTPEGMFELEIPNDLKFVDTTIRDYYGMEENNTKEDKQK
;
A
#
# COMPACT_ATOMS: atom_id res chain seq x y z
N MET A 1 5.70 4.74 -16.04
CA MET A 1 6.15 4.14 -14.74
C MET A 1 4.90 3.90 -13.90
N ALA A 2 4.87 2.80 -13.15
CA ALA A 2 3.73 2.51 -12.28
C ALA A 2 3.57 3.55 -11.17
N LEU A 3 2.35 3.71 -10.64
CA LEU A 3 2.04 4.70 -9.63
C LEU A 3 1.81 4.03 -8.26
N PRO A 4 2.63 4.30 -7.24
CA PRO A 4 2.30 3.94 -5.88
C PRO A 4 1.31 4.94 -5.27
N VAL A 5 0.27 4.43 -4.62
CA VAL A 5 -0.75 5.21 -3.91
C VAL A 5 -0.82 4.76 -2.46
N LEU A 6 -0.80 5.68 -1.54
CA LEU A 6 -0.90 5.40 -0.11
C LEU A 6 -2.31 5.70 0.42
N VAL A 7 -2.88 4.77 1.15
CA VAL A 7 -4.15 4.95 1.87
C VAL A 7 -3.89 4.70 3.35
N ILE A 8 -3.91 5.76 4.14
CA ILE A 8 -3.71 5.67 5.59
C ILE A 8 -5.04 5.70 6.35
N GLY A 9 -5.04 5.17 7.56
CA GLY A 9 -6.19 5.22 8.45
C GLY A 9 -6.08 4.21 9.59
N ARG A 10 -6.79 4.43 10.67
CA ARG A 10 -6.79 3.54 11.84
C ARG A 10 -7.37 2.16 11.51
N SER A 11 -7.13 1.18 12.37
CA SER A 11 -7.81 -0.11 12.26
C SER A 11 -9.32 0.09 12.31
N GLY A 12 -10.04 -0.56 11.38
CA GLY A 12 -11.50 -0.43 11.29
C GLY A 12 -12.00 0.81 10.55
N SER A 13 -11.13 1.70 10.01
CA SER A 13 -11.55 2.90 9.28
C SER A 13 -12.22 2.63 7.92
N GLY A 14 -12.15 1.39 7.42
CA GLY A 14 -12.77 1.02 6.14
C GLY A 14 -11.80 0.86 4.97
N LYS A 15 -10.47 0.96 5.18
CA LYS A 15 -9.47 0.82 4.09
C LYS A 15 -9.69 -0.41 3.21
N THR A 16 -9.68 -1.60 3.81
CA THR A 16 -9.90 -2.84 3.07
C THR A 16 -11.34 -2.95 2.52
N TYR A 17 -12.33 -2.37 3.22
CA TYR A 17 -13.72 -2.35 2.76
C TYR A 17 -13.90 -1.54 1.46
N SER A 18 -13.06 -0.55 1.19
CA SER A 18 -13.11 0.27 -0.01
C SER A 18 -12.89 -0.53 -1.31
N LEU A 19 -12.39 -1.77 -1.22
CA LEU A 19 -12.16 -2.66 -2.37
C LEU A 19 -13.44 -3.30 -2.92
N LYS A 20 -14.58 -3.15 -2.23
CA LYS A 20 -15.83 -3.89 -2.49
C LYS A 20 -16.40 -3.76 -3.90
N ASN A 21 -16.11 -2.65 -4.58
CA ASN A 21 -16.66 -2.34 -5.90
C ASN A 21 -15.73 -2.77 -7.06
N PHE A 22 -14.56 -3.32 -6.78
CA PHE A 22 -13.74 -3.95 -7.81
C PHE A 22 -14.29 -5.32 -8.20
N LYS A 23 -14.21 -5.63 -9.49
CA LYS A 23 -14.40 -6.99 -9.97
C LYS A 23 -13.14 -7.83 -9.73
N PRO A 24 -13.25 -9.17 -9.60
CA PRO A 24 -12.11 -10.05 -9.32
C PRO A 24 -10.95 -9.95 -10.32
N GLU A 25 -11.26 -9.67 -11.59
CA GLU A 25 -10.29 -9.53 -12.68
C GLU A 25 -9.60 -8.18 -12.76
N GLU A 26 -10.11 -7.18 -12.06
CA GLU A 26 -9.58 -5.82 -12.09
C GLU A 26 -8.46 -5.58 -11.08
N ILE A 27 -8.41 -6.38 -10.00
CA ILE A 27 -7.55 -6.13 -8.85
C ILE A 27 -6.85 -7.38 -8.34
N GLY A 28 -5.57 -7.24 -8.00
CA GLY A 28 -4.79 -8.21 -7.23
C GLY A 28 -4.63 -7.74 -5.78
N VAL A 29 -4.85 -8.61 -4.81
CA VAL A 29 -4.70 -8.27 -3.39
C VAL A 29 -3.62 -9.14 -2.76
N ILE A 30 -2.56 -8.50 -2.24
CA ILE A 30 -1.53 -9.12 -1.40
C ILE A 30 -1.87 -8.76 0.05
N SER A 31 -2.22 -9.75 0.87
CA SER A 31 -2.49 -9.51 2.29
C SER A 31 -1.28 -9.87 3.14
N VAL A 32 -0.82 -8.91 3.94
CA VAL A 32 0.32 -9.11 4.84
C VAL A 32 -0.11 -9.92 6.06
N GLU A 33 -1.31 -9.69 6.61
CA GLU A 33 -1.77 -10.31 7.85
C GLU A 33 -3.01 -11.22 7.69
N LYS A 34 -4.15 -10.68 7.33
CA LYS A 34 -5.45 -11.34 7.57
C LYS A 34 -5.91 -12.30 6.48
N GLY A 35 -5.64 -12.00 5.24
CA GLY A 35 -5.99 -12.84 4.09
C GLY A 35 -7.50 -13.08 3.85
N ARG A 36 -8.39 -12.33 4.51
CA ARG A 36 -9.84 -12.35 4.25
C ARG A 36 -10.35 -10.93 4.13
N LEU A 37 -11.14 -10.69 3.08
CA LEU A 37 -11.82 -9.41 2.88
C LEU A 37 -13.00 -9.28 3.86
N PRO A 38 -13.32 -8.05 4.33
CA PRO A 38 -14.44 -7.80 5.27
C PRO A 38 -15.81 -7.79 4.57
N PHE A 39 -15.90 -8.28 3.35
CA PHE A 39 -17.11 -8.37 2.54
C PHE A 39 -17.09 -9.65 1.69
N LYS A 40 -18.28 -10.08 1.23
CA LYS A 40 -18.39 -11.24 0.31
C LYS A 40 -17.84 -10.86 -1.06
N SER A 41 -16.82 -11.57 -1.53
CA SER A 41 -16.17 -11.31 -2.81
C SER A 41 -15.50 -12.56 -3.38
N GLU A 42 -15.31 -12.57 -4.69
CA GLU A 42 -14.52 -13.56 -5.42
C GLU A 42 -13.09 -13.06 -5.71
N ILE A 43 -12.73 -11.87 -5.25
CA ILE A 43 -11.37 -11.31 -5.36
C ILE A 43 -10.38 -12.28 -4.71
N LYS A 44 -9.36 -12.66 -5.47
CA LYS A 44 -8.29 -13.54 -5.00
C LYS A 44 -7.32 -12.79 -4.11
N VAL A 45 -7.20 -13.23 -2.86
CA VAL A 45 -6.23 -12.68 -1.90
C VAL A 45 -5.02 -13.61 -1.83
N ILE A 46 -3.86 -13.08 -2.17
CA ILE A 46 -2.58 -13.77 -2.09
C ILE A 46 -1.96 -13.44 -0.72
N ARG A 47 -1.78 -14.45 0.11
CA ARG A 47 -1.09 -14.29 1.40
C ARG A 47 0.42 -14.34 1.20
N ILE A 48 1.13 -13.54 1.98
CA ILE A 48 2.59 -13.64 2.05
C ILE A 48 2.96 -15.04 2.53
N LYS A 49 3.89 -15.67 1.80
CA LYS A 49 4.41 -16.99 2.16
C LYS A 49 5.28 -16.90 3.41
N SER A 50 5.29 -17.96 4.22
CA SER A 50 6.37 -18.16 5.21
C SER A 50 7.68 -18.41 4.46
N PHE A 51 8.73 -17.73 4.91
CA PHE A 51 10.08 -17.87 4.38
C PHE A 51 11.01 -18.52 5.44
N ASP A 52 10.44 -19.27 6.36
CA ASP A 52 11.20 -19.93 7.43
C ASP A 52 12.22 -20.89 6.82
N SER A 53 13.48 -20.63 7.13
CA SER A 53 14.61 -21.51 6.81
C SER A 53 15.48 -21.59 8.05
N ALA A 54 15.83 -22.81 8.45
CA ALA A 54 16.72 -23.04 9.59
C ALA A 54 18.13 -22.43 9.38
N GLU A 55 18.51 -22.14 8.14
CA GLU A 55 19.84 -21.62 7.76
C GLU A 55 19.82 -20.11 7.49
N ALA A 56 18.64 -19.47 7.32
CA ALA A 56 18.55 -18.06 6.99
C ALA A 56 18.44 -17.20 8.24
N SER A 57 19.19 -16.09 8.29
CA SER A 57 19.02 -15.08 9.33
C SER A 57 17.68 -14.36 9.20
N PRO A 58 17.12 -13.77 10.27
CA PRO A 58 15.90 -12.97 10.22
C PRO A 58 15.96 -11.85 9.18
N ALA A 59 17.11 -11.20 9.01
CA ALA A 59 17.31 -10.19 7.98
C ALA A 59 17.16 -10.76 6.56
N GLN A 60 17.74 -11.94 6.27
CA GLN A 60 17.61 -12.61 4.97
C GLN A 60 16.16 -13.05 4.70
N ILE A 61 15.43 -13.53 5.71
CA ILE A 61 14.02 -13.89 5.62
C ILE A 61 13.19 -12.68 5.20
N ASN A 62 13.43 -11.50 5.79
CA ASN A 62 12.71 -10.29 5.47
C ASN A 62 13.06 -9.77 4.05
N VAL A 63 14.31 -9.79 3.65
CA VAL A 63 14.70 -9.47 2.26
C VAL A 63 13.98 -10.40 1.26
N ALA A 64 13.88 -11.70 1.55
CA ALA A 64 13.16 -12.66 0.71
C ALA A 64 11.65 -12.34 0.65
N ARG A 65 11.04 -11.89 1.76
CA ARG A 65 9.64 -11.45 1.83
C ARG A 65 9.38 -10.27 0.90
N TYR A 66 10.19 -9.21 0.98
CA TYR A 66 10.09 -8.04 0.09
C TYR A 66 10.34 -8.42 -1.38
N SER A 67 11.33 -9.25 -1.65
CA SER A 67 11.64 -9.73 -3.01
C SER A 67 10.47 -10.53 -3.61
N TRP A 68 9.81 -11.35 -2.80
CA TRP A 68 8.62 -12.08 -3.22
C TRP A 68 7.45 -11.12 -3.55
N ILE A 69 7.19 -10.11 -2.72
CA ILE A 69 6.15 -9.10 -2.99
C ILE A 69 6.43 -8.41 -4.32
N LYS A 70 7.67 -7.95 -4.55
CA LYS A 70 8.10 -7.33 -5.81
C LYS A 70 7.85 -8.27 -7.00
N SER A 71 8.17 -9.56 -6.86
CA SER A 71 7.91 -10.58 -7.88
C SER A 71 6.42 -10.74 -8.18
N VAL A 72 5.55 -10.78 -7.14
CA VAL A 72 4.09 -10.87 -7.30
C VAL A 72 3.57 -9.64 -8.04
N ILE A 73 3.99 -8.42 -7.65
CA ILE A 73 3.60 -7.18 -8.31
C ILE A 73 3.97 -7.21 -9.80
N LYS A 74 5.20 -7.63 -10.11
CA LYS A 74 5.71 -7.70 -11.49
C LYS A 74 4.95 -8.71 -12.36
N GLN A 75 4.56 -9.85 -11.77
CA GLN A 75 3.88 -10.95 -12.49
C GLN A 75 2.36 -10.78 -12.54
N CYS A 76 1.80 -9.93 -11.69
CA CYS A 76 0.35 -9.72 -11.63
C CYS A 76 -0.15 -9.07 -12.93
N LYS A 77 -1.16 -9.71 -13.54
CA LYS A 77 -1.74 -9.24 -14.81
C LYS A 77 -2.72 -8.08 -14.62
N THR A 78 -3.28 -7.93 -13.41
CA THR A 78 -4.19 -6.83 -13.12
C THR A 78 -3.43 -5.50 -13.10
N LYS A 79 -4.09 -4.44 -13.53
CA LYS A 79 -3.51 -3.09 -13.54
C LYS A 79 -3.56 -2.43 -12.16
N SER A 80 -4.45 -2.88 -11.28
CA SER A 80 -4.55 -2.42 -9.89
C SER A 80 -4.12 -3.53 -8.95
N ILE A 81 -3.22 -3.20 -8.02
CA ILE A 81 -2.70 -4.13 -7.01
C ILE A 81 -2.81 -3.46 -5.65
N VAL A 82 -3.19 -4.23 -4.65
CA VAL A 82 -3.25 -3.76 -3.25
C VAL A 82 -2.30 -4.56 -2.39
N ILE A 83 -1.51 -3.87 -1.58
CA ILE A 83 -0.78 -4.44 -0.44
C ILE A 83 -1.58 -4.07 0.80
N ASP A 84 -2.43 -4.99 1.25
CA ASP A 84 -3.30 -4.79 2.40
C ASP A 84 -2.54 -5.02 3.70
N ASP A 85 -2.76 -4.12 4.66
CA ASP A 85 -2.08 -4.12 5.96
C ASP A 85 -0.54 -3.93 5.83
N SER A 86 -0.08 -3.10 4.88
CA SER A 86 1.35 -2.91 4.54
C SER A 86 2.23 -2.47 5.72
N GLN A 87 1.66 -1.86 6.77
CA GLN A 87 2.37 -1.51 8.00
C GLN A 87 2.98 -2.74 8.69
N TYR A 88 2.34 -3.90 8.58
CA TYR A 88 2.85 -5.12 9.20
C TYR A 88 4.12 -5.67 8.53
N LEU A 89 4.49 -5.20 7.35
CA LEU A 89 5.82 -5.50 6.80
C LEU A 89 6.92 -4.99 7.73
N LEU A 90 6.77 -3.76 8.23
CA LEU A 90 7.70 -3.16 9.20
C LEU A 90 7.59 -3.81 10.58
N ALA A 91 6.37 -4.05 11.07
CA ALA A 91 6.15 -4.62 12.39
C ALA A 91 6.69 -6.06 12.48
N ASN A 92 6.40 -6.89 11.47
CA ASN A 92 6.87 -8.28 11.44
C ASN A 92 8.40 -8.34 11.35
N GLU A 93 9.03 -7.48 10.51
CA GLU A 93 10.48 -7.39 10.44
C GLU A 93 11.09 -6.99 11.81
N LEU A 94 10.47 -6.03 12.50
CA LEU A 94 10.89 -5.64 13.85
C LEU A 94 10.88 -6.82 14.83
N PHE A 95 9.79 -7.61 14.85
CA PHE A 95 9.66 -8.76 15.73
C PHE A 95 10.60 -9.90 15.33
N ASP A 96 10.72 -10.21 14.05
CA ASP A 96 11.65 -11.23 13.54
C ASP A 96 13.09 -10.93 13.96
N ARG A 97 13.46 -9.63 14.00
CA ARG A 97 14.80 -9.14 14.32
C ARG A 97 14.95 -8.63 15.77
N ALA A 98 14.02 -8.97 16.66
CA ALA A 98 14.01 -8.45 18.04
C ALA A 98 15.29 -8.75 18.81
N ASN A 99 15.93 -9.90 18.56
CA ASN A 99 17.16 -10.31 19.22
C ASN A 99 18.44 -9.71 18.61
N GLU A 100 18.35 -9.04 17.46
CA GLU A 100 19.49 -8.35 16.85
C GLU A 100 19.86 -7.11 17.67
N LYS A 101 21.13 -6.95 18.02
CA LYS A 101 21.65 -5.77 18.73
C LYS A 101 22.04 -4.68 17.74
N GLY A 102 22.04 -3.43 18.20
CA GLY A 102 22.48 -2.28 17.41
C GLY A 102 21.37 -1.58 16.64
N TYR A 103 21.71 -0.46 16.03
CA TYR A 103 20.77 0.43 15.35
C TYR A 103 20.67 0.19 13.85
N ASP A 104 21.61 -0.53 13.26
CA ASP A 104 21.67 -0.79 11.82
C ASP A 104 20.43 -1.52 11.31
N LYS A 105 19.82 -2.40 12.15
CA LYS A 105 18.57 -3.08 11.78
C LYS A 105 17.45 -2.11 11.43
N PHE A 106 17.30 -1.01 12.14
CA PHE A 106 16.24 -0.02 11.87
C PHE A 106 16.49 0.71 10.54
N THR A 107 17.74 0.99 10.21
CA THR A 107 18.12 1.56 8.92
C THR A 107 17.81 0.57 7.79
N ASN A 108 18.14 -0.71 7.97
CA ASN A 108 17.84 -1.77 6.99
C ASN A 108 16.33 -1.96 6.79
N MET A 109 15.54 -1.92 7.87
CA MET A 109 14.08 -2.01 7.80
C MET A 109 13.48 -0.84 7.03
N ALA A 110 13.95 0.39 7.30
CA ALA A 110 13.56 1.58 6.54
C ALA A 110 13.93 1.44 5.04
N ALA A 111 15.14 0.95 4.75
CA ALA A 111 15.61 0.73 3.39
C ALA A 111 14.75 -0.32 2.66
N ASN A 112 14.45 -1.46 3.29
CA ASN A 112 13.62 -2.51 2.70
C ASN A 112 12.23 -1.99 2.29
N PHE A 113 11.58 -1.23 3.18
CA PHE A 113 10.25 -0.68 2.91
C PHE A 113 10.29 0.41 1.84
N ARG A 114 11.26 1.34 1.93
CA ARG A 114 11.51 2.36 0.91
C ARG A 114 11.78 1.73 -0.46
N ASP A 115 12.63 0.71 -0.52
CA ASP A 115 12.97 0.02 -1.77
C ASP A 115 11.78 -0.72 -2.40
N LEU A 116 10.78 -1.13 -1.61
CA LEU A 116 9.52 -1.64 -2.16
C LEU A 116 8.73 -0.54 -2.86
N ILE A 117 8.65 0.67 -2.26
CA ILE A 117 7.94 1.80 -2.86
C ILE A 117 8.67 2.26 -4.13
N HIS A 118 10.00 2.42 -4.08
CA HIS A 118 10.82 2.80 -5.22
C HIS A 118 10.74 1.78 -6.36
N PHE A 119 10.71 0.48 -6.02
CA PHE A 119 10.51 -0.57 -7.02
C PHE A 119 9.22 -0.37 -7.82
N VAL A 120 8.12 0.07 -7.16
CA VAL A 120 6.88 0.38 -7.87
C VAL A 120 7.07 1.56 -8.82
N ASN A 121 7.70 2.65 -8.34
CA ASN A 121 7.99 3.81 -9.17
C ASN A 121 8.88 3.49 -10.40
N GLU A 122 9.72 2.48 -10.31
CA GLU A 122 10.66 2.08 -11.39
C GLU A 122 10.07 1.04 -12.35
N LEU A 123 8.86 0.52 -12.09
CA LEU A 123 8.23 -0.43 -13.00
C LEU A 123 7.87 0.22 -14.33
N GLU A 124 8.31 -0.41 -15.42
CA GLU A 124 7.97 -0.04 -16.80
C GLU A 124 6.56 -0.55 -17.17
N ASP A 125 5.54 -0.14 -16.43
CA ASP A 125 4.12 -0.43 -16.67
C ASP A 125 3.30 0.81 -16.31
N ASP A 126 3.11 1.70 -17.28
CA ASP A 126 2.52 3.03 -17.09
C ASP A 126 1.04 2.98 -16.66
N ASP A 127 0.38 1.84 -16.83
CA ASP A 127 -1.02 1.66 -16.43
C ASP A 127 -1.19 0.95 -15.08
N LYS A 128 -0.09 0.61 -14.41
CA LYS A 128 -0.17 -0.11 -13.14
C LYS A 128 -0.23 0.85 -11.96
N ILE A 129 -1.21 0.62 -11.07
CA ILE A 129 -1.34 1.32 -9.80
C ILE A 129 -1.16 0.33 -8.66
N VAL A 130 -0.32 0.66 -7.68
CA VAL A 130 -0.09 -0.17 -6.49
C VAL A 130 -0.51 0.59 -5.24
N TYR A 131 -1.59 0.16 -4.61
CA TYR A 131 -2.14 0.73 -3.39
C TYR A 131 -1.50 0.10 -2.15
N PHE A 132 -1.00 0.93 -1.26
CA PHE A 132 -0.52 0.54 0.05
C PHE A 132 -1.58 0.92 1.09
N LEU A 133 -2.36 -0.05 1.60
CA LEU A 133 -3.28 0.20 2.70
C LEU A 133 -2.49 0.08 4.00
N HIS A 134 -2.33 1.20 4.69
CA HIS A 134 -1.40 1.36 5.79
C HIS A 134 -2.09 1.90 7.04
N HIS A 135 -1.68 1.45 8.22
CA HIS A 135 -2.20 2.02 9.45
C HIS A 135 -1.65 3.42 9.69
N SER A 136 -2.48 4.28 10.28
CA SER A 136 -2.07 5.60 10.75
C SER A 136 -1.88 5.63 12.27
N GLU A 137 -1.15 6.63 12.73
CA GLU A 137 -1.01 7.01 14.14
C GLU A 137 -1.01 8.54 14.26
N LEU A 138 -1.26 9.06 15.47
CA LEU A 138 -1.16 10.50 15.72
C LEU A 138 0.30 10.94 15.83
N ASP A 139 0.64 12.05 15.20
CA ASP A 139 1.90 12.77 15.45
C ASP A 139 1.82 13.60 16.74
N GLY A 140 2.91 14.33 17.05
CA GLY A 140 2.98 15.18 18.24
C GLY A 140 2.00 16.36 18.25
N ASP A 141 1.48 16.74 17.08
CA ASP A 141 0.51 17.83 16.89
C ASP A 141 -0.93 17.32 16.77
N GLY A 142 -1.14 16.00 16.94
CA GLY A 142 -2.46 15.37 16.90
C GLY A 142 -2.98 15.09 15.49
N ARG A 143 -2.12 15.12 14.45
CA ARG A 143 -2.49 14.79 13.08
C ARG A 143 -2.24 13.32 12.79
N GLU A 144 -3.09 12.71 11.98
CA GLU A 144 -2.89 11.34 11.49
C GLU A 144 -1.78 11.30 10.44
N LYS A 145 -0.72 10.55 10.75
CA LYS A 145 0.42 10.26 9.85
C LYS A 145 0.57 8.77 9.63
N VAL A 146 1.47 8.38 8.75
CA VAL A 146 1.85 6.98 8.53
C VAL A 146 2.40 6.38 9.82
N LYS A 147 1.87 5.23 10.22
CA LYS A 147 2.38 4.49 11.37
C LYS A 147 3.64 3.75 11.00
N THR A 148 4.71 4.01 11.72
CA THR A 148 5.98 3.34 11.53
C THR A 148 6.33 2.44 12.73
N ILE A 149 7.59 2.07 12.90
CA ILE A 149 8.12 1.30 14.02
C ILE A 149 8.83 2.19 15.07
N GLY A 150 8.58 3.49 15.01
CA GLY A 150 9.03 4.46 16.00
C GLY A 150 9.98 5.52 15.47
N LYS A 151 10.35 6.47 16.35
CA LYS A 151 11.07 7.71 16.03
C LYS A 151 12.31 7.55 15.17
N MET A 152 13.08 6.48 15.37
CA MET A 152 14.30 6.25 14.59
C MET A 152 14.04 6.06 13.09
N LEU A 153 12.89 5.49 12.72
CA LEU A 153 12.49 5.36 11.33
C LEU A 153 11.90 6.67 10.83
N ASP A 154 11.07 7.31 11.64
CA ASP A 154 10.42 8.60 11.34
C ASP A 154 11.44 9.72 11.05
N GLU A 155 12.53 9.76 11.81
CA GLU A 155 13.61 10.75 11.61
C GLU A 155 14.41 10.53 10.32
N LYS A 156 14.40 9.31 9.76
CA LYS A 156 15.18 8.95 8.57
C LYS A 156 14.35 8.90 7.30
N LEU A 157 13.06 8.62 7.39
CA LEU A 157 12.18 8.38 6.26
C LEU A 157 10.79 8.99 6.51
N CYS A 158 10.46 10.01 5.74
CA CYS A 158 9.09 10.47 5.59
C CYS A 158 8.41 9.55 4.57
N VAL A 159 7.67 8.54 5.05
CA VAL A 159 7.08 7.51 4.19
C VAL A 159 6.07 8.13 3.21
N GLU A 160 5.20 9.02 3.69
CA GLU A 160 4.21 9.74 2.86
C GLU A 160 4.88 10.64 1.80
N GLY A 161 6.14 11.03 2.03
CA GLY A 161 6.95 11.78 1.05
C GLY A 161 7.30 10.96 -0.19
N CYS A 162 7.25 9.64 -0.12
CA CYS A 162 7.55 8.74 -1.24
C CYS A 162 6.37 8.53 -2.20
N PHE A 163 5.20 9.14 -1.95
CA PHE A 163 3.97 8.98 -2.72
C PHE A 163 3.47 10.34 -3.21
N ASP A 164 2.94 10.38 -4.42
CA ASP A 164 2.27 11.58 -4.97
C ASP A 164 0.80 11.66 -4.53
N VAL A 165 0.17 10.52 -4.30
CA VAL A 165 -1.21 10.38 -3.86
C VAL A 165 -1.24 9.72 -2.50
N VAL A 166 -1.72 10.45 -1.48
CA VAL A 166 -1.93 9.98 -0.11
C VAL A 166 -3.36 10.29 0.30
N LEU A 167 -4.16 9.26 0.57
CA LEU A 167 -5.53 9.37 1.01
C LEU A 167 -5.64 9.04 2.50
N TYR A 168 -6.46 9.78 3.22
CA TYR A 168 -6.78 9.48 4.61
C TYR A 168 -8.19 8.90 4.72
N CYS A 169 -8.29 7.68 5.24
CA CYS A 169 -9.54 6.94 5.40
C CYS A 169 -10.10 7.10 6.81
N GLN A 170 -11.21 7.80 6.93
CA GLN A 170 -11.94 7.99 8.19
C GLN A 170 -13.45 8.10 7.92
N ASP A 171 -14.26 7.64 8.85
CA ASP A 171 -15.73 7.78 8.84
C ASP A 171 -16.38 7.38 7.51
N ASN A 172 -15.88 6.29 6.92
CA ASN A 172 -16.31 5.74 5.63
C ASN A 172 -16.17 6.74 4.46
N LYS A 173 -15.17 7.61 4.50
CA LYS A 173 -14.76 8.55 3.47
C LYS A 173 -13.26 8.52 3.27
N PHE A 174 -12.81 9.05 2.13
CA PHE A 174 -11.42 9.44 1.92
C PHE A 174 -11.31 10.96 1.93
N PHE A 175 -10.34 11.46 2.69
CA PHE A 175 -9.87 12.84 2.64
C PHE A 175 -8.65 12.90 1.74
N THR A 176 -8.63 13.85 0.82
CA THR A 176 -7.67 13.92 -0.29
C THR A 176 -6.59 14.97 -0.11
N GLN A 177 -6.81 15.91 0.82
CA GLN A 177 -5.90 17.00 1.13
C GLN A 177 -5.68 17.12 2.64
N ALA A 178 -4.52 17.63 3.03
CA ALA A 178 -4.22 17.97 4.41
C ALA A 178 -5.11 19.15 4.86
N ASN A 179 -5.96 18.88 5.84
CA ASN A 179 -6.86 19.86 6.46
C ASN A 179 -6.48 20.13 7.93
N GLY A 180 -5.23 19.88 8.31
CA GLY A 180 -4.75 19.91 9.69
C GLY A 180 -5.01 18.64 10.50
N GLN A 181 -5.75 17.67 9.95
CA GLN A 181 -6.07 16.39 10.62
C GLN A 181 -5.19 15.23 10.15
N SER A 182 -4.63 15.31 8.95
CA SER A 182 -3.84 14.23 8.36
C SER A 182 -2.76 14.74 7.41
N VAL A 183 -1.92 13.83 6.93
CA VAL A 183 -0.90 14.05 5.90
C VAL A 183 -1.41 13.74 4.48
N ALA A 184 -2.73 13.71 4.27
CA ALA A 184 -3.31 13.47 2.95
C ALA A 184 -2.87 14.53 1.95
N LYS A 185 -2.61 14.11 0.72
CA LYS A 185 -2.24 14.98 -0.41
C LYS A 185 -2.57 14.31 -1.73
N THR A 186 -3.02 15.08 -2.69
CA THR A 186 -3.22 14.65 -4.08
C THR A 186 -2.88 15.82 -5.01
N PRO A 187 -2.58 15.55 -6.29
CA PRO A 187 -2.46 16.59 -7.30
C PRO A 187 -3.68 17.51 -7.36
N GLU A 188 -3.45 18.78 -7.65
CA GLU A 188 -4.51 19.78 -7.76
C GLU A 188 -5.51 19.38 -8.85
N GLY A 189 -6.80 19.49 -8.53
CA GLY A 189 -7.90 19.19 -9.45
C GLY A 189 -8.17 17.70 -9.70
N MET A 190 -7.42 16.79 -9.06
CA MET A 190 -7.66 15.34 -9.23
C MET A 190 -8.93 14.89 -8.49
N PHE A 191 -9.14 15.36 -7.28
CA PHE A 191 -10.27 14.96 -6.43
C PHE A 191 -10.90 16.15 -5.71
N GLU A 192 -12.17 15.99 -5.32
CA GLU A 192 -12.79 16.81 -4.30
C GLU A 192 -12.11 16.57 -2.94
N LEU A 193 -12.27 17.47 -1.96
CA LEU A 193 -11.63 17.38 -0.63
C LEU A 193 -12.04 16.13 0.15
N GLU A 194 -13.29 15.71 0.00
CA GLU A 194 -13.86 14.49 0.57
C GLU A 194 -14.50 13.67 -0.55
N ILE A 195 -14.16 12.39 -0.63
CA ILE A 195 -14.72 11.46 -1.61
C ILE A 195 -15.24 10.19 -0.90
N PRO A 196 -16.12 9.39 -1.54
CA PRO A 196 -16.58 8.13 -0.99
C PRO A 196 -15.43 7.17 -0.66
N ASN A 197 -15.60 6.34 0.37
CA ASN A 197 -14.70 5.22 0.67
C ASN A 197 -14.86 4.11 -0.38
N ASP A 198 -14.40 4.38 -1.58
CA ASP A 198 -14.49 3.52 -2.77
C ASP A 198 -13.20 3.60 -3.57
N LEU A 199 -12.35 2.58 -3.42
CA LEU A 199 -11.06 2.57 -4.10
C LEU A 199 -11.19 2.33 -5.61
N LYS A 200 -12.31 1.77 -6.08
CA LYS A 200 -12.58 1.66 -7.52
C LYS A 200 -12.85 3.04 -8.14
N PHE A 201 -13.59 3.91 -7.45
CA PHE A 201 -13.77 5.30 -7.84
C PHE A 201 -12.42 6.03 -7.89
N VAL A 202 -11.58 5.86 -6.87
CA VAL A 202 -10.23 6.44 -6.82
C VAL A 202 -9.38 5.94 -8.00
N ASP A 203 -9.40 4.64 -8.29
CA ASP A 203 -8.65 4.01 -9.38
C ASP A 203 -9.05 4.62 -10.75
N THR A 204 -10.34 4.72 -11.00
CA THR A 204 -10.86 5.31 -12.25
C THR A 204 -10.45 6.78 -12.38
N THR A 205 -10.60 7.58 -11.31
CA THR A 205 -10.25 9.00 -11.32
C THR A 205 -8.75 9.22 -11.55
N ILE A 206 -7.88 8.41 -10.93
CA ILE A 206 -6.42 8.48 -11.15
C ILE A 206 -6.09 8.15 -12.62
N ARG A 207 -6.72 7.12 -13.19
CA ARG A 207 -6.50 6.73 -14.58
C ARG A 207 -6.94 7.84 -15.55
N ASP A 208 -8.10 8.42 -15.34
CA ASP A 208 -8.58 9.55 -16.15
C ASP A 208 -7.63 10.75 -16.05
N TYR A 209 -7.18 11.07 -14.83
CA TYR A 209 -6.30 12.23 -14.60
C TYR A 209 -4.94 12.09 -15.31
N TYR A 210 -4.35 10.89 -15.30
CA TYR A 210 -3.04 10.63 -15.91
C TYR A 210 -3.12 10.05 -17.32
N GLY A 211 -4.32 9.81 -17.87
CA GLY A 211 -4.51 9.23 -19.20
C GLY A 211 -4.05 7.76 -19.29
N MET A 212 -4.16 7.01 -18.17
CA MET A 212 -3.84 5.58 -18.12
C MET A 212 -4.95 4.74 -18.74
N GLU A 213 -4.62 3.57 -19.34
CA GLU A 213 -5.64 2.62 -19.80
C GLU A 213 -6.51 2.10 -18.64
N GLU A 214 -7.82 1.96 -18.89
CA GLU A 214 -8.72 1.31 -17.95
C GLU A 214 -8.36 -0.17 -17.75
N ASN A 215 -8.78 -0.75 -16.60
CA ASN A 215 -8.67 -2.18 -16.28
C ASN A 215 -9.59 -3.08 -17.14
N ASN A 216 -9.95 -2.66 -18.35
CA ASN A 216 -10.80 -3.42 -19.23
C ASN A 216 -10.06 -4.62 -19.81
N THR A 217 -10.42 -5.80 -19.37
CA THR A 217 -10.09 -7.06 -20.04
C THR A 217 -10.51 -6.96 -21.51
N LYS A 218 -9.57 -7.27 -22.42
CA LYS A 218 -9.78 -7.28 -23.88
C LYS A 218 -10.76 -8.40 -24.30
N GLU A 219 -12.02 -8.33 -23.94
CA GLU A 219 -13.04 -9.29 -24.41
C GLU A 219 -14.15 -8.67 -25.28
N ASP A 220 -14.24 -7.34 -25.42
CA ASP A 220 -15.32 -6.69 -26.17
C ASP A 220 -14.92 -6.10 -27.53
N LYS A 221 -13.77 -6.45 -28.10
CA LYS A 221 -13.39 -6.02 -29.47
C LYS A 221 -13.38 -7.16 -30.50
N GLN A 222 -14.29 -8.12 -30.38
CA GLN A 222 -14.65 -9.04 -31.47
C GLN A 222 -16.16 -9.27 -31.46
N LYS A 223 -16.89 -8.34 -32.08
CA LYS A 223 -18.16 -8.62 -32.76
C LYS A 223 -18.31 -7.65 -33.95
#